data_3cb4e6b4954bc75abd56010c8abbed45
#
_entry.id   3cb4e6b4954bc75abd56010c8abbed45
#
_cell.length_a   1.000
_cell.length_b   1.000
_cell.length_c   1.000
_cell.angle_alpha   90.00
_cell.angle_beta   90.00
_cell.angle_gamma   90.00
#
_symmetry.space_group_name_H-M   'P 1'
#
loop_
_entity.id
_entity.type
_entity.pdbx_description
1 polymer ?
#
loop_
_entity_poly.entity_id
_entity_poly.type
_entity_poly.pdbx_seq_one_letter_code
_entity_poly.pdbx_strand_id
1 'polypeptide(L)'
;MKQDLARIEQFLDALWLEKNLAENTLNAYRRDLSMMVEWLHHRGSTLATAQSDDLQALLAERLEGGYKATSSARLLSAVRRLFQYLYREKFREDDPSAHLASPKLPQRLPKDLSEAQVERLLQAPLIDQPLELRDKAMLEVLYATGLRVSELVGLTMSDISLRQGVVRVIGKGNKERLVPLGEEAVYWLETYLEHGRPWLLNDVSIDVLFPSQRAQQMTRQTFWHRIKHYAVLAGIDSEKLSPHVLRHAFATHLLNHGADLRVVQMLLGHSDLSTTQIYTHVATERLRQLHQQHHPRA
;
A
#
# COMPACT_ATOMS: atom_id res chain seq x y z
N MET A 1 3.38 15.70 30.30
CA MET A 1 2.74 14.70 29.43
C MET A 1 1.50 15.20 28.70
N LYS A 2 0.39 15.57 29.39
CA LYS A 2 -0.83 16.06 28.70
C LYS A 2 -0.57 17.24 27.75
N GLN A 3 0.25 18.19 28.16
CA GLN A 3 0.59 19.37 27.35
C GLN A 3 1.41 19.01 26.11
N ASP A 4 2.35 18.02 26.22
CA ASP A 4 3.16 17.57 25.10
C ASP A 4 2.34 16.79 24.08
N LEU A 5 1.39 15.94 24.56
CA LEU A 5 0.45 15.25 23.68
C LEU A 5 -0.46 16.24 22.95
N ALA A 6 -0.95 17.30 23.62
CA ALA A 6 -1.72 18.35 22.96
C ALA A 6 -0.92 19.07 21.86
N ARG A 7 0.39 19.30 22.07
CA ARG A 7 1.27 19.89 21.05
C ARG A 7 1.49 18.95 19.85
N ILE A 8 1.55 17.63 20.09
CA ILE A 8 1.59 16.66 18.99
C ILE A 8 0.33 16.77 18.13
N GLU A 9 -0.87 16.87 18.73
CA GLU A 9 -2.11 17.03 17.96
C GLU A 9 -2.11 18.33 17.15
N GLN A 10 -1.70 19.46 17.73
CA GLN A 10 -1.55 20.73 17.01
C GLN A 10 -0.58 20.61 15.81
N PHE A 11 0.54 19.93 16.00
CA PHE A 11 1.49 19.65 14.92
C PHE A 11 0.88 18.78 13.81
N LEU A 12 0.13 17.75 14.17
CA LEU A 12 -0.52 16.85 13.20
C LEU A 12 -1.60 17.58 12.40
N ASP A 13 -2.36 18.48 13.05
CA ASP A 13 -3.33 19.33 12.39
C ASP A 13 -2.64 20.30 11.42
N ALA A 14 -1.51 20.91 11.82
CA ALA A 14 -0.73 21.76 10.93
C ALA A 14 -0.19 20.98 9.72
N LEU A 15 0.30 19.75 9.91
CA LEU A 15 0.74 18.90 8.80
C LEU A 15 -0.39 18.49 7.86
N TRP A 16 -1.58 18.27 8.39
CA TRP A 16 -2.75 18.00 7.56
C TRP A 16 -3.13 19.22 6.72
N LEU A 17 -3.20 20.40 7.32
CA LEU A 17 -3.57 21.65 6.65
C LEU A 17 -2.52 22.10 5.62
N GLU A 18 -1.23 22.10 5.99
CA GLU A 18 -0.15 22.64 5.16
C GLU A 18 0.36 21.66 4.09
N LYS A 19 0.40 20.35 4.41
CA LYS A 19 1.04 19.33 3.57
C LYS A 19 0.06 18.29 3.04
N ASN A 20 -1.21 18.35 3.41
CA ASN A 20 -2.25 17.40 3.01
C ASN A 20 -1.79 15.93 3.17
N LEU A 21 -1.16 15.61 4.32
CA LEU A 21 -0.66 14.27 4.57
C LEU A 21 -1.83 13.29 4.74
N ALA A 22 -1.64 12.07 4.21
CA ALA A 22 -2.63 11.01 4.34
C ALA A 22 -2.84 10.64 5.82
N GLU A 23 -4.08 10.36 6.21
CA GLU A 23 -4.49 9.98 7.57
C GLU A 23 -3.63 8.84 8.16
N ASN A 24 -3.32 7.82 7.36
CA ASN A 24 -2.43 6.73 7.79
C ASN A 24 -1.03 7.21 8.18
N THR A 25 -0.51 8.26 7.54
CA THR A 25 0.79 8.86 7.88
C THR A 25 0.68 9.65 9.18
N LEU A 26 -0.39 10.43 9.35
CA LEU A 26 -0.66 11.18 10.58
C LEU A 26 -0.83 10.23 11.77
N ASN A 27 -1.59 9.15 11.60
CA ASN A 27 -1.78 8.13 12.62
C ASN A 27 -0.47 7.37 12.97
N ALA A 28 0.41 7.16 12.00
CA ALA A 28 1.73 6.58 12.26
C ALA A 28 2.62 7.56 13.04
N TYR A 29 2.62 8.83 12.67
CA TYR A 29 3.36 9.90 13.38
C TYR A 29 2.82 10.08 14.79
N ARG A 30 1.49 10.13 14.98
CA ARG A 30 0.87 10.20 16.30
C ARG A 30 1.41 9.11 17.23
N ARG A 31 1.37 7.86 16.81
CA ARG A 31 1.87 6.73 17.60
C ARG A 31 3.37 6.83 17.92
N ASP A 32 4.17 7.16 16.92
CA ASP A 32 5.61 7.29 17.06
C ASP A 32 5.98 8.42 18.05
N LEU A 33 5.34 9.57 17.92
CA LEU A 33 5.60 10.76 18.75
C LEU A 33 5.03 10.62 20.16
N SER A 34 3.85 9.98 20.34
CA SER A 34 3.30 9.71 21.66
C SER A 34 4.23 8.78 22.47
N MET A 35 4.73 7.72 21.83
CA MET A 35 5.71 6.83 22.44
C MET A 35 7.00 7.58 22.83
N MET A 36 7.50 8.48 21.97
CA MET A 36 8.66 9.32 22.29
C MET A 36 8.38 10.22 23.51
N VAL A 37 7.22 10.85 23.57
CA VAL A 37 6.84 11.70 24.73
C VAL A 37 6.77 10.89 26.02
N GLU A 38 6.17 9.72 26.01
CA GLU A 38 6.14 8.81 27.17
C GLU A 38 7.55 8.44 27.61
N TRP A 39 8.43 8.10 26.67
CA TRP A 39 9.83 7.77 26.94
C TRP A 39 10.61 8.97 27.55
N LEU A 40 10.43 10.18 27.01
CA LEU A 40 11.04 11.40 27.56
C LEU A 40 10.57 11.66 29.00
N HIS A 41 9.27 11.53 29.25
CA HIS A 41 8.72 11.74 30.58
C HIS A 41 9.25 10.75 31.62
N HIS A 42 9.47 9.51 31.26
CA HIS A 42 10.12 8.52 32.18
C HIS A 42 11.54 8.90 32.55
N ARG A 43 12.20 9.74 31.75
CA ARG A 43 13.54 10.29 32.01
C ARG A 43 13.52 11.70 32.59
N GLY A 44 12.36 12.21 32.96
CA GLY A 44 12.21 13.54 33.54
C GLY A 44 12.33 14.68 32.51
N SER A 45 12.28 14.35 31.20
CA SER A 45 12.36 15.33 30.11
C SER A 45 10.98 15.56 29.46
N THR A 46 10.84 16.64 28.70
CA THR A 46 9.60 17.05 27.99
C THR A 46 9.94 17.50 26.58
N LEU A 47 8.95 17.77 25.74
CA LEU A 47 9.20 18.36 24.41
C LEU A 47 9.90 19.73 24.51
N ALA A 48 9.70 20.47 25.61
CA ALA A 48 10.33 21.76 25.82
C ALA A 48 11.80 21.65 26.24
N THR A 49 12.17 20.60 26.97
CA THR A 49 13.50 20.46 27.58
C THR A 49 14.39 19.39 26.94
N ALA A 50 13.82 18.53 26.07
CA ALA A 50 14.54 17.46 25.41
C ALA A 50 15.77 17.98 24.66
N GLN A 51 16.91 17.30 24.86
CA GLN A 51 18.18 17.60 24.22
C GLN A 51 18.51 16.57 23.13
N SER A 52 19.51 16.86 22.30
CA SER A 52 19.99 15.95 21.26
C SER A 52 20.37 14.57 21.84
N ASP A 53 20.97 14.56 23.03
CA ASP A 53 21.40 13.34 23.71
C ASP A 53 20.20 12.44 24.10
N ASP A 54 19.07 13.04 24.51
CA ASP A 54 17.84 12.29 24.80
C ASP A 54 17.35 11.57 23.55
N LEU A 55 17.34 12.29 22.41
CA LEU A 55 16.87 11.72 21.14
C LEU A 55 17.83 10.65 20.61
N GLN A 56 19.15 10.82 20.81
CA GLN A 56 20.15 9.82 20.47
C GLN A 56 19.96 8.56 21.33
N ALA A 57 19.76 8.74 22.65
CA ALA A 57 19.50 7.64 23.57
C ALA A 57 18.24 6.86 23.19
N LEU A 58 17.14 7.55 22.83
CA LEU A 58 15.94 6.91 22.34
C LEU A 58 16.21 6.05 21.08
N LEU A 59 16.98 6.55 20.13
CA LEU A 59 17.30 5.82 18.90
C LEU A 59 18.22 4.63 19.19
N ALA A 60 19.18 4.76 20.12
CA ALA A 60 20.06 3.68 20.56
C ALA A 60 19.27 2.56 21.24
N GLU A 61 18.41 2.90 22.21
CA GLU A 61 17.55 1.94 22.92
C GLU A 61 16.62 1.17 21.96
N ARG A 62 16.10 1.85 20.93
CA ARG A 62 15.33 1.17 19.88
C ARG A 62 16.16 0.20 19.05
N LEU A 63 17.42 0.54 18.78
CA LEU A 63 18.33 -0.35 18.07
C LEU A 63 18.63 -1.61 18.91
N GLU A 64 18.95 -1.43 20.18
CA GLU A 64 19.19 -2.52 21.13
C GLU A 64 17.93 -3.38 21.35
N GLY A 65 16.75 -2.76 21.41
CA GLY A 65 15.45 -3.43 21.51
C GLY A 65 15.00 -4.16 20.23
N GLY A 66 15.84 -4.22 19.19
CA GLY A 66 15.57 -4.97 17.97
C GLY A 66 14.50 -4.36 17.06
N TYR A 67 14.17 -3.08 17.20
CA TYR A 67 13.23 -2.41 16.30
C TYR A 67 13.81 -2.32 14.88
N LYS A 68 12.93 -2.53 13.90
CA LYS A 68 13.34 -2.45 12.49
C LYS A 68 13.90 -1.07 12.14
N ALA A 69 15.02 -1.02 11.43
CA ALA A 69 15.66 0.23 10.99
C ALA A 69 14.68 1.17 10.24
N THR A 70 13.76 0.60 9.45
CA THR A 70 12.71 1.36 8.74
C THR A 70 11.72 2.04 9.69
N SER A 71 11.39 1.41 10.82
CA SER A 71 10.53 1.98 11.86
C SER A 71 11.23 3.11 12.61
N SER A 72 12.51 2.93 12.92
CA SER A 72 13.33 3.97 13.56
C SER A 72 13.60 5.16 12.62
N ALA A 73 13.77 4.92 11.33
CA ALA A 73 13.89 5.98 10.33
C ALA A 73 12.59 6.80 10.18
N ARG A 74 11.42 6.14 10.26
CA ARG A 74 10.13 6.84 10.25
C ARG A 74 9.96 7.69 11.50
N LEU A 75 10.24 7.14 12.68
CA LEU A 75 10.23 7.89 13.93
C LEU A 75 11.12 9.12 13.82
N LEU A 76 12.37 8.99 13.37
CA LEU A 76 13.28 10.13 13.21
C LEU A 76 12.73 11.18 12.25
N SER A 77 12.07 10.77 11.17
CA SER A 77 11.41 11.70 10.25
C SER A 77 10.26 12.47 10.93
N ALA A 78 9.47 11.80 11.76
CA ALA A 78 8.40 12.44 12.53
C ALA A 78 8.98 13.40 13.60
N VAL A 79 10.02 12.98 14.32
CA VAL A 79 10.75 13.77 15.34
C VAL A 79 11.31 15.05 14.71
N ARG A 80 12.04 14.95 13.60
CA ARG A 80 12.60 16.13 12.92
C ARG A 80 11.50 17.11 12.52
N ARG A 81 10.40 16.64 11.94
CA ARG A 81 9.29 17.51 11.54
C ARG A 81 8.62 18.17 12.75
N LEU A 82 8.49 17.43 13.86
CA LEU A 82 7.93 17.97 15.09
C LEU A 82 8.83 19.08 15.66
N PHE A 83 10.14 18.85 15.84
CA PHE A 83 11.04 19.86 16.41
C PHE A 83 11.24 21.07 15.50
N GLN A 84 11.27 20.88 14.18
CA GLN A 84 11.21 21.98 13.22
C GLN A 84 9.92 22.80 13.34
N TYR A 85 8.78 22.17 13.55
CA TYR A 85 7.51 22.85 13.81
C TYR A 85 7.58 23.62 15.13
N LEU A 86 8.03 23.01 16.22
CA LEU A 86 8.15 23.66 17.53
C LEU A 86 9.08 24.87 17.50
N TYR A 87 10.19 24.78 16.74
CA TYR A 87 11.10 25.89 16.51
C TYR A 87 10.43 27.01 15.68
N ARG A 88 9.76 26.67 14.58
CA ARG A 88 9.04 27.62 13.72
C ARG A 88 7.96 28.39 14.47
N GLU A 89 7.19 27.68 15.28
CA GLU A 89 6.10 28.26 16.09
C GLU A 89 6.61 28.93 17.39
N LYS A 90 7.92 29.05 17.57
CA LYS A 90 8.57 29.67 18.74
C LYS A 90 8.23 29.01 20.09
N PHE A 91 7.85 27.74 20.09
CA PHE A 91 7.75 26.94 21.31
C PHE A 91 9.12 26.53 21.86
N ARG A 92 10.14 26.54 20.99
CA ARG A 92 11.54 26.33 21.32
C ARG A 92 12.43 27.35 20.58
N GLU A 93 13.60 27.60 21.15
CA GLU A 93 14.63 28.45 20.53
C GLU A 93 15.67 27.64 19.74
N ASP A 94 15.61 26.29 19.83
CA ASP A 94 16.52 25.36 19.17
C ASP A 94 15.78 24.14 18.55
N ASP A 95 16.48 23.41 17.70
CA ASP A 95 16.04 22.12 17.15
C ASP A 95 17.02 21.02 17.56
N PRO A 96 16.73 20.23 18.62
CA PRO A 96 17.61 19.17 19.10
C PRO A 96 17.75 18.01 18.12
N SER A 97 16.92 17.95 17.07
CA SER A 97 16.96 16.88 16.06
C SER A 97 17.82 17.21 14.84
N ALA A 98 18.33 18.44 14.74
CA ALA A 98 19.00 18.95 13.53
C ALA A 98 20.22 18.10 13.09
N HIS A 99 20.99 17.61 14.05
CA HIS A 99 22.24 16.86 13.79
C HIS A 99 22.12 15.34 14.00
N LEU A 100 20.92 14.82 14.24
CA LEU A 100 20.75 13.37 14.42
C LEU A 100 21.10 12.63 13.12
N ALA A 101 21.91 11.58 13.22
CA ALA A 101 22.19 10.72 12.08
C ALA A 101 20.98 9.82 11.74
N SER A 102 20.70 9.66 10.47
CA SER A 102 19.67 8.71 10.02
C SER A 102 20.18 7.27 10.18
N PRO A 103 19.37 6.34 10.70
CA PRO A 103 19.72 4.93 10.70
C PRO A 103 20.09 4.45 9.30
N LYS A 104 21.20 3.73 9.17
CA LYS A 104 21.58 3.09 7.91
C LYS A 104 20.52 2.02 7.59
N LEU A 105 19.78 2.23 6.52
CA LEU A 105 18.85 1.23 6.03
C LEU A 105 19.62 0.14 5.29
N PRO A 106 19.41 -1.14 5.59
CA PRO A 106 19.98 -2.21 4.79
C PRO A 106 19.49 -2.09 3.35
N GLN A 107 20.38 -2.21 2.38
CA GLN A 107 19.99 -2.33 0.99
C GLN A 107 19.13 -3.59 0.85
N ARG A 108 17.86 -3.39 0.50
CA ARG A 108 16.99 -4.51 0.17
C ARG A 108 17.33 -4.95 -1.25
N LEU A 109 17.81 -6.19 -1.39
CA LEU A 109 17.83 -6.82 -2.71
C LEU A 109 16.40 -6.85 -3.24
N PRO A 110 16.18 -6.51 -4.51
CA PRO A 110 14.88 -6.66 -5.14
C PRO A 110 14.37 -8.10 -4.92
N LYS A 111 13.14 -8.22 -4.43
CA LYS A 111 12.47 -9.52 -4.32
C LYS A 111 11.66 -9.69 -5.60
N ASP A 112 12.34 -10.08 -6.68
CA ASP A 112 11.68 -10.27 -7.96
C ASP A 112 11.09 -11.68 -8.03
N LEU A 113 9.87 -11.78 -8.56
CA LEU A 113 9.25 -13.04 -8.94
C LEU A 113 9.42 -13.22 -10.45
N SER A 114 9.83 -14.40 -10.88
CA SER A 114 9.80 -14.72 -12.30
C SER A 114 8.35 -14.95 -12.76
N GLU A 115 8.09 -14.81 -14.07
CA GLU A 115 6.78 -15.08 -14.66
C GLU A 115 6.32 -16.53 -14.35
N ALA A 116 7.23 -17.51 -14.41
CA ALA A 116 6.93 -18.90 -14.04
C ALA A 116 6.53 -19.05 -12.55
N GLN A 117 7.09 -18.25 -11.64
CA GLN A 117 6.66 -18.24 -10.24
C GLN A 117 5.29 -17.61 -10.07
N VAL A 118 5.03 -16.52 -10.78
CA VAL A 118 3.70 -15.89 -10.77
C VAL A 118 2.66 -16.83 -11.35
N GLU A 119 2.94 -17.51 -12.46
CA GLU A 119 2.04 -18.48 -13.07
C GLU A 119 1.67 -19.61 -12.08
N ARG A 120 2.65 -20.21 -11.40
CA ARG A 120 2.36 -21.22 -10.36
C ARG A 120 1.54 -20.67 -9.21
N LEU A 121 1.77 -19.40 -8.81
CA LEU A 121 0.98 -18.76 -7.77
C LEU A 121 -0.48 -18.56 -8.19
N LEU A 122 -0.71 -18.13 -9.43
CA LEU A 122 -2.04 -17.94 -9.99
C LEU A 122 -2.80 -19.26 -10.16
N GLN A 123 -2.10 -20.38 -10.37
CA GLN A 123 -2.68 -21.72 -10.50
C GLN A 123 -2.91 -22.42 -9.16
N ALA A 124 -2.39 -21.89 -8.05
CA ALA A 124 -2.46 -22.56 -6.75
C ALA A 124 -3.86 -22.64 -6.11
N PRO A 125 -4.80 -21.68 -6.31
CA PRO A 125 -6.14 -21.78 -5.75
C PRO A 125 -6.97 -22.94 -6.37
N LEU A 126 -7.73 -23.65 -5.53
CA LEU A 126 -8.66 -24.72 -5.95
C LEU A 126 -9.98 -24.08 -6.39
N ILE A 127 -10.18 -23.98 -7.70
CA ILE A 127 -11.30 -23.23 -8.31
C ILE A 127 -12.69 -23.83 -8.03
N ASP A 128 -12.77 -25.08 -7.58
CA ASP A 128 -14.03 -25.74 -7.17
C ASP A 128 -14.56 -25.22 -5.83
N GLN A 129 -13.74 -24.47 -5.10
CA GLN A 129 -14.09 -23.89 -3.81
C GLN A 129 -14.45 -22.39 -3.99
N PRO A 130 -15.67 -21.95 -3.65
CA PRO A 130 -16.08 -20.55 -3.87
C PRO A 130 -15.14 -19.52 -3.27
N LEU A 131 -14.56 -19.81 -2.10
CA LEU A 131 -13.59 -18.95 -1.44
C LEU A 131 -12.28 -18.85 -2.22
N GLU A 132 -11.81 -19.95 -2.78
CA GLU A 132 -10.56 -19.99 -3.54
C GLU A 132 -10.74 -19.51 -4.97
N LEU A 133 -11.95 -19.67 -5.54
CA LEU A 133 -12.30 -19.04 -6.81
C LEU A 133 -12.31 -17.50 -6.70
N ARG A 134 -12.79 -16.94 -5.57
CA ARG A 134 -12.63 -15.52 -5.26
C ARG A 134 -11.14 -15.13 -5.24
N ASP A 135 -10.34 -15.90 -4.52
CA ASP A 135 -8.91 -15.61 -4.36
C ASP A 135 -8.16 -15.73 -5.70
N LYS A 136 -8.55 -16.67 -6.56
CA LYS A 136 -8.08 -16.79 -7.94
C LYS A 136 -8.36 -15.49 -8.71
N ALA A 137 -9.60 -15.03 -8.73
CA ALA A 137 -9.98 -13.79 -9.40
C ALA A 137 -9.22 -12.58 -8.82
N MET A 138 -9.05 -12.52 -7.49
CA MET A 138 -8.28 -11.45 -6.84
C MET A 138 -6.81 -11.45 -7.24
N LEU A 139 -6.17 -12.61 -7.33
CA LEU A 139 -4.77 -12.76 -7.76
C LEU A 139 -4.59 -12.35 -9.21
N GLU A 140 -5.49 -12.78 -10.10
CA GLU A 140 -5.49 -12.40 -11.52
C GLU A 140 -5.65 -10.88 -11.69
N VAL A 141 -6.65 -10.28 -11.04
CA VAL A 141 -6.83 -8.82 -11.06
C VAL A 141 -5.61 -8.10 -10.51
N LEU A 142 -5.04 -8.55 -9.38
CA LEU A 142 -3.86 -7.93 -8.77
C LEU A 142 -2.66 -7.94 -9.72
N TYR A 143 -2.42 -9.09 -10.38
CA TYR A 143 -1.30 -9.22 -11.30
C TYR A 143 -1.54 -8.49 -12.62
N ALA A 144 -2.75 -8.54 -13.18
CA ALA A 144 -3.09 -7.86 -14.41
C ALA A 144 -3.05 -6.33 -14.31
N THR A 145 -3.36 -5.78 -13.13
CA THR A 145 -3.55 -4.33 -12.95
C THR A 145 -2.47 -3.66 -12.12
N GLY A 146 -1.71 -4.43 -11.35
CA GLY A 146 -0.76 -3.90 -10.37
C GLY A 146 -1.40 -3.02 -9.29
N LEU A 147 -2.66 -3.22 -8.94
CA LEU A 147 -3.35 -2.48 -7.87
C LEU A 147 -2.64 -2.59 -6.52
N ARG A 148 -2.82 -1.57 -5.67
CA ARG A 148 -2.49 -1.73 -4.25
C ARG A 148 -3.50 -2.68 -3.61
N VAL A 149 -3.05 -3.45 -2.60
CA VAL A 149 -3.96 -4.38 -1.90
C VAL A 149 -5.18 -3.65 -1.30
N SER A 150 -5.01 -2.41 -0.83
CA SER A 150 -6.12 -1.61 -0.30
C SER A 150 -7.12 -1.19 -1.38
N GLU A 151 -6.65 -0.95 -2.60
CA GLU A 151 -7.49 -0.68 -3.75
C GLU A 151 -8.27 -1.94 -4.14
N LEU A 152 -7.59 -3.08 -4.26
CA LEU A 152 -8.20 -4.37 -4.63
C LEU A 152 -9.31 -4.81 -3.66
N VAL A 153 -9.05 -4.80 -2.35
CA VAL A 153 -10.05 -5.23 -1.35
C VAL A 153 -11.19 -4.24 -1.17
N GLY A 154 -11.00 -3.00 -1.63
CA GLY A 154 -12.00 -1.95 -1.61
C GLY A 154 -12.87 -1.85 -2.85
N LEU A 155 -12.60 -2.64 -3.90
CA LEU A 155 -13.39 -2.60 -5.14
C LEU A 155 -14.85 -2.96 -4.89
N THR A 156 -15.71 -2.24 -5.58
CA THR A 156 -17.16 -2.48 -5.62
C THR A 156 -17.58 -3.00 -7.00
N MET A 157 -18.81 -3.49 -7.11
CA MET A 157 -19.37 -3.92 -8.38
C MET A 157 -19.44 -2.78 -9.41
N SER A 158 -19.62 -1.54 -8.95
CA SER A 158 -19.68 -0.35 -9.81
C SER A 158 -18.30 0.09 -10.31
N ASP A 159 -17.20 -0.46 -9.76
CA ASP A 159 -15.83 -0.10 -10.16
C ASP A 159 -15.31 -0.95 -11.33
N ILE A 160 -16.01 -2.00 -11.73
CA ILE A 160 -15.60 -2.87 -12.82
C ILE A 160 -16.52 -2.73 -14.03
N SER A 161 -15.94 -2.77 -15.23
CA SER A 161 -16.65 -2.91 -16.49
C SER A 161 -16.06 -4.08 -17.27
N LEU A 162 -16.67 -5.27 -17.13
CA LEU A 162 -16.21 -6.48 -17.81
C LEU A 162 -16.32 -6.32 -19.34
N ARG A 163 -17.40 -5.67 -19.79
CA ARG A 163 -17.61 -5.38 -21.22
C ARG A 163 -16.48 -4.52 -21.81
N GLN A 164 -15.95 -3.58 -21.03
CA GLN A 164 -14.84 -2.71 -21.46
C GLN A 164 -13.48 -3.27 -21.06
N GLY A 165 -13.42 -4.31 -20.23
CA GLY A 165 -12.18 -4.89 -19.71
C GLY A 165 -11.37 -3.91 -18.87
N VAL A 166 -12.02 -3.08 -18.05
CA VAL A 166 -11.35 -2.06 -17.23
C VAL A 166 -11.88 -2.05 -15.79
N VAL A 167 -11.00 -1.64 -14.88
CA VAL A 167 -11.35 -1.32 -13.49
C VAL A 167 -11.07 0.15 -13.20
N ARG A 168 -12.01 0.81 -12.54
CA ARG A 168 -11.88 2.18 -12.03
C ARG A 168 -11.31 2.12 -10.62
N VAL A 169 -10.28 2.91 -10.37
CA VAL A 169 -9.58 2.92 -9.09
C VAL A 169 -9.44 4.34 -8.57
N ILE A 170 -9.80 4.55 -7.32
CA ILE A 170 -9.60 5.83 -6.64
C ILE A 170 -8.28 5.75 -5.84
N GLY A 171 -7.30 6.54 -6.26
CA GLY A 171 -5.97 6.59 -5.66
C GLY A 171 -5.83 7.66 -4.56
N LYS A 172 -4.58 7.91 -4.15
CA LYS A 172 -4.26 8.96 -3.17
C LYS A 172 -4.72 10.33 -3.68
N GLY A 173 -5.38 11.10 -2.80
CA GLY A 173 -5.91 12.42 -3.13
C GLY A 173 -7.20 12.39 -3.95
N ASN A 174 -7.96 11.30 -3.87
CA ASN A 174 -9.24 11.10 -4.58
C ASN A 174 -9.11 11.19 -6.12
N LYS A 175 -7.93 10.86 -6.66
CA LYS A 175 -7.69 10.83 -8.10
C LYS A 175 -8.13 9.49 -8.66
N GLU A 176 -9.05 9.53 -9.62
CA GLU A 176 -9.50 8.33 -10.33
C GLU A 176 -8.54 7.96 -11.45
N ARG A 177 -8.41 6.65 -11.70
CA ARG A 177 -7.75 6.11 -12.88
C ARG A 177 -8.48 4.86 -13.37
N LEU A 178 -8.46 4.66 -14.68
CA LEU A 178 -8.90 3.41 -15.32
C LEU A 178 -7.68 2.53 -15.58
N VAL A 179 -7.77 1.25 -15.24
CA VAL A 179 -6.70 0.27 -15.45
C VAL A 179 -7.27 -0.90 -16.25
N PRO A 180 -6.64 -1.30 -17.36
CA PRO A 180 -7.03 -2.48 -18.13
C PRO A 180 -6.92 -3.75 -17.28
N LEU A 181 -7.84 -4.69 -17.48
CA LEU A 181 -7.87 -5.98 -16.79
C LEU A 181 -7.12 -7.09 -17.55
N GLY A 182 -7.13 -7.06 -18.88
CA GLY A 182 -6.70 -8.21 -19.69
C GLY A 182 -7.73 -9.33 -19.75
N GLU A 183 -7.59 -10.22 -20.71
CA GLU A 183 -8.60 -11.26 -21.00
C GLU A 183 -8.70 -12.29 -19.87
N GLU A 184 -7.57 -12.73 -19.32
CA GLU A 184 -7.54 -13.69 -18.21
C GLU A 184 -8.20 -13.17 -16.94
N ALA A 185 -7.94 -11.90 -16.57
CA ALA A 185 -8.56 -11.32 -15.38
C ALA A 185 -10.07 -11.12 -15.58
N VAL A 186 -10.52 -10.79 -16.78
CA VAL A 186 -11.94 -10.69 -17.11
C VAL A 186 -12.60 -12.07 -17.00
N TYR A 187 -12.02 -13.11 -17.62
CA TYR A 187 -12.52 -14.48 -17.55
C TYR A 187 -12.69 -14.97 -16.10
N TRP A 188 -11.67 -14.77 -15.25
CA TRP A 188 -11.74 -15.22 -13.85
C TRP A 188 -12.69 -14.38 -13.01
N LEU A 189 -12.86 -13.09 -13.34
CA LEU A 189 -13.88 -12.26 -12.72
C LEU A 189 -15.30 -12.74 -13.08
N GLU A 190 -15.57 -13.00 -14.35
CA GLU A 190 -16.87 -13.53 -14.81
C GLU A 190 -17.19 -14.86 -14.13
N THR A 191 -16.24 -15.80 -14.16
CA THR A 191 -16.39 -17.11 -13.49
C THR A 191 -16.66 -16.97 -12.00
N TYR A 192 -15.93 -16.07 -11.33
CA TYR A 192 -16.15 -15.83 -9.92
C TYR A 192 -17.50 -15.17 -9.62
N LEU A 193 -17.92 -14.20 -10.41
CA LEU A 193 -19.21 -13.50 -10.23
C LEU A 193 -20.38 -14.44 -10.42
N GLU A 194 -20.26 -15.40 -11.35
CA GLU A 194 -21.32 -16.38 -11.64
C GLU A 194 -21.35 -17.51 -10.59
N HIS A 195 -20.20 -18.08 -10.24
CA HIS A 195 -20.13 -19.34 -9.46
C HIS A 195 -19.63 -19.16 -8.02
N GLY A 196 -18.84 -18.13 -7.73
CA GLY A 196 -18.21 -17.96 -6.41
C GLY A 196 -18.91 -16.91 -5.53
N ARG A 197 -19.14 -15.71 -6.08
CA ARG A 197 -19.68 -14.59 -5.30
C ARG A 197 -21.07 -14.84 -4.72
N PRO A 198 -22.06 -15.40 -5.45
CA PRO A 198 -23.38 -15.68 -4.89
C PRO A 198 -23.31 -16.60 -3.65
N TRP A 199 -22.45 -17.58 -3.70
CA TRP A 199 -22.23 -18.51 -2.60
C TRP A 199 -21.66 -17.84 -1.35
N LEU A 200 -20.73 -16.87 -1.54
CA LEU A 200 -20.10 -16.13 -0.44
C LEU A 200 -21.03 -15.07 0.17
N LEU A 201 -22.00 -14.59 -0.59
CA LEU A 201 -22.98 -13.60 -0.11
C LEU A 201 -24.05 -14.22 0.77
N ASN A 202 -24.45 -15.47 0.52
CA ASN A 202 -25.47 -16.17 1.30
C ASN A 202 -26.70 -15.28 1.58
N ASP A 203 -27.28 -14.72 0.52
CA ASP A 203 -28.44 -13.80 0.52
C ASP A 203 -28.19 -12.39 1.11
N VAL A 204 -26.97 -12.08 1.52
CA VAL A 204 -26.61 -10.72 1.97
C VAL A 204 -26.34 -9.83 0.75
N SER A 205 -27.01 -8.69 0.65
CA SER A 205 -26.78 -7.71 -0.42
C SER A 205 -25.69 -6.73 0.01
N ILE A 206 -24.52 -6.81 -0.63
CA ILE A 206 -23.43 -5.85 -0.47
C ILE A 206 -22.81 -5.51 -1.84
N ASP A 207 -22.31 -4.30 -1.98
CA ASP A 207 -21.71 -3.83 -3.24
C ASP A 207 -20.22 -4.23 -3.38
N VAL A 208 -19.60 -4.73 -2.32
CA VAL A 208 -18.19 -5.17 -2.34
C VAL A 208 -17.98 -6.27 -3.37
N LEU A 209 -16.97 -6.10 -4.24
CA LEU A 209 -16.65 -7.07 -5.29
C LEU A 209 -16.14 -8.39 -4.69
N PHE A 210 -15.22 -8.32 -3.72
CA PHE A 210 -14.59 -9.48 -3.10
C PHE A 210 -14.94 -9.59 -1.61
N PRO A 211 -16.13 -10.12 -1.26
CA PRO A 211 -16.53 -10.28 0.13
C PRO A 211 -15.65 -11.30 0.86
N SER A 212 -15.53 -11.12 2.15
CA SER A 212 -14.99 -12.11 3.07
C SER A 212 -15.96 -13.29 3.22
N GLN A 213 -15.53 -14.37 3.89
CA GLN A 213 -16.38 -15.49 4.25
C GLN A 213 -17.61 -15.11 5.11
N ARG A 214 -17.60 -13.91 5.72
CA ARG A 214 -18.69 -13.37 6.53
C ARG A 214 -19.58 -12.39 5.75
N ALA A 215 -19.54 -12.41 4.42
CA ALA A 215 -20.23 -11.47 3.55
C ALA A 215 -19.97 -9.99 3.92
N GLN A 216 -18.73 -9.65 4.24
CA GLN A 216 -18.29 -8.28 4.57
C GLN A 216 -17.05 -7.92 3.75
N GLN A 217 -16.69 -6.65 3.71
CA GLN A 217 -15.45 -6.23 3.08
C GLN A 217 -14.24 -6.95 3.69
N MET A 218 -13.39 -7.51 2.83
CA MET A 218 -12.17 -8.18 3.26
C MET A 218 -11.13 -7.16 3.74
N THR A 219 -10.38 -7.51 4.80
CA THR A 219 -9.24 -6.71 5.24
C THR A 219 -8.01 -7.00 4.40
N ARG A 220 -7.11 -6.01 4.28
CA ARG A 220 -5.79 -6.20 3.65
C ARG A 220 -5.00 -7.35 4.28
N GLN A 221 -5.13 -7.53 5.59
CA GLN A 221 -4.44 -8.59 6.33
C GLN A 221 -4.98 -9.97 5.97
N THR A 222 -6.29 -10.11 5.81
CA THR A 222 -6.90 -11.37 5.38
C THR A 222 -6.37 -11.78 4.01
N PHE A 223 -6.36 -10.88 3.04
CA PHE A 223 -5.83 -11.20 1.71
C PHE A 223 -4.32 -11.47 1.72
N TRP A 224 -3.56 -10.76 2.55
CA TRP A 224 -2.13 -11.02 2.76
C TRP A 224 -1.89 -12.46 3.26
N HIS A 225 -2.67 -12.95 4.21
CA HIS A 225 -2.58 -14.35 4.67
C HIS A 225 -2.94 -15.34 3.58
N ARG A 226 -3.95 -15.04 2.73
CA ARG A 226 -4.29 -15.90 1.59
C ARG A 226 -3.14 -15.99 0.58
N ILE A 227 -2.52 -14.87 0.23
CA ILE A 227 -1.34 -14.86 -0.65
C ILE A 227 -0.19 -15.69 -0.07
N LYS A 228 0.07 -15.60 1.23
CA LYS A 228 1.10 -16.42 1.90
C LYS A 228 0.80 -17.92 1.83
N HIS A 229 -0.45 -18.30 2.00
CA HIS A 229 -0.91 -19.67 1.84
C HIS A 229 -0.61 -20.19 0.42
N TYR A 230 -1.03 -19.45 -0.61
CA TYR A 230 -0.79 -19.83 -2.00
C TYR A 230 0.71 -19.80 -2.37
N ALA A 231 1.51 -18.94 -1.76
CA ALA A 231 2.96 -18.95 -1.95
C ALA A 231 3.56 -20.32 -1.58
N VAL A 232 3.16 -20.86 -0.42
CA VAL A 232 3.63 -22.19 0.04
C VAL A 232 3.22 -23.29 -0.96
N LEU A 233 1.96 -23.27 -1.41
CA LEU A 233 1.46 -24.26 -2.39
C LEU A 233 2.19 -24.16 -3.74
N ALA A 234 2.55 -22.94 -4.15
CA ALA A 234 3.29 -22.69 -5.39
C ALA A 234 4.82 -22.95 -5.27
N GLY A 235 5.31 -23.39 -4.11
CA GLY A 235 6.74 -23.59 -3.87
C GLY A 235 7.55 -22.29 -3.87
N ILE A 236 6.92 -21.18 -3.46
CA ILE A 236 7.55 -19.87 -3.33
C ILE A 236 7.80 -19.59 -1.85
N ASP A 237 9.00 -19.09 -1.53
CA ASP A 237 9.32 -18.67 -0.16
C ASP A 237 8.33 -17.60 0.29
N SER A 238 7.48 -17.96 1.25
CA SER A 238 6.44 -17.08 1.74
C SER A 238 6.97 -15.77 2.33
N GLU A 239 8.21 -15.75 2.87
CA GLU A 239 8.84 -14.52 3.39
C GLU A 239 9.23 -13.53 2.27
N LYS A 240 9.40 -14.03 1.05
CA LYS A 240 9.71 -13.21 -0.12
C LYS A 240 8.47 -12.66 -0.80
N LEU A 241 7.30 -13.28 -0.60
CA LEU A 241 6.06 -12.88 -1.28
C LEU A 241 5.21 -11.94 -0.44
N SER A 242 4.71 -10.90 -1.06
CA SER A 242 3.71 -9.98 -0.52
C SER A 242 2.93 -9.32 -1.67
N PRO A 243 1.76 -8.67 -1.42
CA PRO A 243 1.05 -7.93 -2.46
C PRO A 243 1.91 -6.86 -3.15
N HIS A 244 2.85 -6.26 -2.43
CA HIS A 244 3.79 -5.29 -3.01
C HIS A 244 4.78 -5.94 -3.97
N VAL A 245 5.21 -7.17 -3.69
CA VAL A 245 6.10 -7.93 -4.58
C VAL A 245 5.37 -8.33 -5.86
N LEU A 246 4.09 -8.75 -5.77
CA LEU A 246 3.27 -9.01 -6.97
C LEU A 246 3.05 -7.76 -7.82
N ARG A 247 2.77 -6.62 -7.18
CA ARG A 247 2.68 -5.34 -7.90
C ARG A 247 4.04 -4.94 -8.53
N HIS A 248 5.15 -5.25 -7.88
CA HIS A 248 6.48 -5.04 -8.46
C HIS A 248 6.72 -5.96 -9.65
N ALA A 249 6.37 -7.25 -9.54
CA ALA A 249 6.44 -8.20 -10.65
C ALA A 249 5.61 -7.73 -11.86
N PHE A 250 4.37 -7.25 -11.65
CA PHE A 250 3.59 -6.62 -12.72
C PHE A 250 4.38 -5.53 -13.46
N ALA A 251 4.96 -4.58 -12.70
CA ALA A 251 5.73 -3.48 -13.30
C ALA A 251 6.96 -3.99 -14.06
N THR A 252 7.73 -4.89 -13.45
CA THR A 252 8.96 -5.42 -14.02
C THR A 252 8.69 -6.26 -15.27
N HIS A 253 7.64 -7.10 -15.25
CA HIS A 253 7.28 -7.94 -16.39
C HIS A 253 6.79 -7.10 -17.57
N LEU A 254 5.95 -6.08 -17.34
CA LEU A 254 5.58 -5.13 -18.39
C LEU A 254 6.81 -4.46 -19.03
N LEU A 255 7.75 -3.97 -18.22
CA LEU A 255 8.96 -3.34 -18.71
C LEU A 255 9.84 -4.34 -19.49
N ASN A 256 9.97 -5.58 -19.02
CA ASN A 256 10.72 -6.63 -19.71
C ASN A 256 10.12 -6.99 -21.06
N HIS A 257 8.80 -6.86 -21.21
CA HIS A 257 8.09 -7.03 -22.48
C HIS A 257 8.04 -5.75 -23.32
N GLY A 258 8.80 -4.71 -22.96
CA GLY A 258 8.99 -3.51 -23.78
C GLY A 258 7.98 -2.40 -23.54
N ALA A 259 7.17 -2.46 -22.47
CA ALA A 259 6.30 -1.34 -22.12
C ALA A 259 7.10 -0.09 -21.73
N ASP A 260 6.62 1.07 -22.12
CA ASP A 260 7.21 2.34 -21.75
C ASP A 260 7.07 2.59 -20.22
N LEU A 261 8.15 3.05 -19.58
CA LEU A 261 8.18 3.31 -18.14
C LEU A 261 7.09 4.29 -17.69
N ARG A 262 6.78 5.31 -18.50
CA ARG A 262 5.73 6.29 -18.18
C ARG A 262 4.35 5.65 -18.17
N VAL A 263 4.10 4.72 -19.09
CA VAL A 263 2.85 3.95 -19.14
C VAL A 263 2.70 3.11 -17.87
N VAL A 264 3.75 2.40 -17.47
CA VAL A 264 3.75 1.61 -16.23
C VAL A 264 3.54 2.50 -15.00
N GLN A 265 4.17 3.67 -14.92
CA GLN A 265 3.96 4.64 -13.84
C GLN A 265 2.51 5.16 -13.81
N MET A 266 1.88 5.40 -14.96
CA MET A 266 0.47 5.81 -15.05
C MET A 266 -0.47 4.70 -14.56
N LEU A 267 -0.28 3.46 -14.99
CA LEU A 267 -1.07 2.31 -14.53
C LEU A 267 -0.97 2.14 -13.02
N LEU A 268 0.22 2.33 -12.47
CA LEU A 268 0.47 2.25 -11.03
C LEU A 268 -0.06 3.46 -10.23
N GLY A 269 -0.44 4.56 -10.87
CA GLY A 269 -0.95 5.77 -10.19
C GLY A 269 0.13 6.48 -9.37
N HIS A 270 1.31 6.70 -9.94
CA HIS A 270 2.34 7.55 -9.38
C HIS A 270 1.98 9.02 -9.59
N SER A 271 1.92 9.80 -8.50
CA SER A 271 1.29 11.13 -8.44
C SER A 271 2.08 12.29 -9.04
N ASP A 272 3.31 12.09 -9.50
CA ASP A 272 4.18 13.17 -9.99
C ASP A 272 3.96 13.56 -11.46
N LEU A 273 3.06 12.87 -12.14
CA LEU A 273 2.64 13.26 -13.48
C LEU A 273 1.25 13.87 -13.40
N SER A 274 1.16 15.18 -13.58
CA SER A 274 -0.07 15.97 -13.68
C SER A 274 -0.92 15.52 -14.87
N THR A 275 -1.70 14.47 -14.70
CA THR A 275 -2.47 13.83 -15.76
C THR A 275 -3.96 13.71 -15.46
N THR A 276 -4.56 14.82 -15.03
CA THR A 276 -6.03 14.90 -14.95
C THR A 276 -6.69 15.00 -16.35
N GLN A 277 -5.91 15.06 -17.43
CA GLN A 277 -6.42 15.29 -18.80
C GLN A 277 -6.40 14.07 -19.73
N ILE A 278 -5.95 12.88 -19.30
CA ILE A 278 -5.68 11.76 -20.23
C ILE A 278 -6.75 10.66 -20.19
N TYR A 279 -7.80 10.78 -19.43
CA TYR A 279 -8.87 9.77 -19.41
C TYR A 279 -10.00 10.06 -20.40
N THR A 280 -9.64 10.39 -21.63
CA THR A 280 -10.57 10.33 -22.75
C THR A 280 -10.68 8.88 -23.26
N HIS A 281 -11.78 8.55 -23.93
CA HIS A 281 -11.99 7.22 -24.56
C HIS A 281 -10.79 6.75 -25.39
N VAL A 282 -10.10 7.67 -26.07
CA VAL A 282 -8.91 7.42 -26.88
C VAL A 282 -7.71 6.98 -26.05
N ALA A 283 -7.53 7.56 -24.85
CA ALA A 283 -6.42 7.20 -23.98
C ALA A 283 -6.63 5.83 -23.32
N THR A 284 -7.87 5.48 -22.98
CA THR A 284 -8.21 4.16 -22.41
C THR A 284 -7.96 3.05 -23.44
N GLU A 285 -8.35 3.25 -24.69
CA GLU A 285 -8.10 2.28 -25.77
C GLU A 285 -6.61 2.09 -26.03
N ARG A 286 -5.82 3.16 -26.02
CA ARG A 286 -4.37 3.09 -26.17
C ARG A 286 -3.69 2.36 -24.99
N LEU A 287 -4.14 2.59 -23.75
CA LEU A 287 -3.65 1.86 -22.58
C LEU A 287 -4.01 0.38 -22.65
N ARG A 288 -5.20 0.04 -23.12
CA ARG A 288 -5.62 -1.35 -23.36
C ARG A 288 -4.74 -2.05 -24.40
N GLN A 289 -4.49 -1.41 -25.52
CA GLN A 289 -3.60 -1.95 -26.57
C GLN A 289 -2.18 -2.16 -26.05
N LEU A 290 -1.62 -1.20 -25.31
CA LEU A 290 -0.31 -1.33 -24.71
C LEU A 290 -0.26 -2.45 -23.66
N HIS A 291 -1.32 -2.61 -22.85
CA HIS A 291 -1.44 -3.71 -21.91
C HIS A 291 -1.48 -5.06 -22.66
N GLN A 292 -2.33 -5.18 -23.69
CA GLN A 292 -2.44 -6.38 -24.51
C GLN A 292 -1.13 -6.76 -25.22
N GLN A 293 -0.34 -5.77 -25.65
CA GLN A 293 0.95 -6.02 -26.33
C GLN A 293 2.06 -6.44 -25.39
N HIS A 294 2.02 -6.04 -24.12
CA HIS A 294 3.17 -6.14 -23.20
C HIS A 294 2.90 -6.91 -21.93
N HIS A 295 1.65 -7.18 -21.57
CA HIS A 295 1.35 -7.95 -20.37
C HIS A 295 1.33 -9.46 -20.67
N PRO A 296 2.02 -10.32 -19.89
CA PRO A 296 2.12 -11.76 -20.15
C PRO A 296 0.78 -12.52 -20.15
N ARG A 297 -0.25 -11.91 -19.56
CA ARG A 297 -1.61 -12.49 -19.44
C ARG A 297 -2.69 -11.52 -19.96
N ALA A 298 -2.38 -10.79 -21.00
CA ALA A 298 -3.31 -9.87 -21.64
C ALA A 298 -4.34 -10.60 -22.49
#